data_577244a6a1a0771229d666bf21d18f6a
#
_entry.id   577244a6a1a0771229d666bf21d18f6a
#
_cell.length_a   1.000
_cell.length_b   1.000
_cell.length_c   1.000
_cell.angle_alpha   90.00
_cell.angle_beta   90.00
_cell.angle_gamma   90.00
#
_symmetry.space_group_name_H-M   'P 1'
#
loop_
_entity.id
_entity.type
_entity.pdbx_description
1 polymer ?
#
loop_
_entity_poly.entity_id
_entity_poly.type
_entity_poly.pdbx_seq_one_letter_code
_entity_poly.pdbx_strand_id
1 'polypeptide(L)'
;MICELCPRRCGAERRGDGVGNGYCGAPEMPVIARAALHYGEEPCISSENGSGTVFFSGCSLSCVFCQNYEISHNMRGKAVSVKRLAEIFKELYEAGADNINLVNPTHYVSAIAEAFEIYKPPIPVVYNSGGYDSKEVLNKVSFADVFLLDLKYLDRKRALKYSNAEDYPSIATEAILECASRVGGNVFDDRGLMKKGLIIRHLIMPQGTNEALGVIDWVKKNVPWAVLSLMSQYTPCGDLSKFPEIDRRITRREYGKVLDYAAESGIENIYTQKLSSFGEEFIPPFDLTGV
;
A
#
# COMPACT_ATOMS: atom_id res chain seq x y z
N MET A 1 25.70 0.96 2.80
CA MET A 1 25.12 -0.27 3.42
C MET A 1 24.62 -1.18 2.32
N ILE A 2 24.94 -2.49 2.36
CA ILE A 2 24.36 -3.46 1.42
C ILE A 2 22.91 -3.73 1.84
N CYS A 3 21.98 -3.58 0.89
CA CYS A 3 20.55 -3.68 1.18
C CYS A 3 20.03 -5.10 0.98
N GLU A 4 19.56 -5.71 2.05
CA GLU A 4 18.84 -7.00 2.06
C GLU A 4 17.45 -6.85 2.71
N LEU A 5 16.92 -5.63 2.73
CA LEU A 5 15.77 -5.26 3.53
C LEU A 5 14.46 -5.93 3.07
N CYS A 6 14.20 -5.95 1.77
CA CYS A 6 12.97 -6.53 1.22
C CYS A 6 13.23 -7.92 0.61
N PRO A 7 12.18 -8.69 0.24
CA PRO A 7 12.33 -10.04 -0.33
C PRO A 7 13.17 -10.12 -1.61
N ARG A 8 13.37 -8.99 -2.31
CA ARG A 8 14.26 -8.93 -3.48
C ARG A 8 15.71 -9.25 -3.17
N ARG A 9 16.18 -8.96 -1.94
CA ARG A 9 17.57 -9.20 -1.49
C ARG A 9 18.59 -8.84 -2.57
N CYS A 10 18.38 -7.69 -3.23
CA CYS A 10 19.15 -7.30 -4.43
C CYS A 10 20.61 -6.92 -4.13
N GLY A 11 21.02 -6.85 -2.87
CA GLY A 11 22.40 -6.53 -2.46
C GLY A 11 22.86 -5.14 -2.88
N ALA A 12 21.94 -4.22 -3.16
CA ALA A 12 22.26 -2.88 -3.62
C ALA A 12 23.02 -2.10 -2.57
N GLU A 13 24.00 -1.32 -3.00
CA GLU A 13 24.64 -0.35 -2.14
C GLU A 13 23.85 0.97 -2.20
N ARG A 14 23.21 1.33 -1.07
CA ARG A 14 22.43 2.55 -0.96
C ARG A 14 23.27 3.63 -0.33
N ARG A 15 23.39 4.79 -1.01
CA ARG A 15 24.20 5.94 -0.58
C ARG A 15 23.46 7.25 -0.87
N GLY A 16 23.55 8.18 0.06
CA GLY A 16 23.13 9.58 -0.12
C GLY A 16 21.68 9.75 -0.61
N ASP A 17 21.51 10.69 -1.53
CA ASP A 17 20.22 11.19 -2.04
C ASP A 17 20.00 10.90 -3.54
N GLY A 18 20.99 10.32 -4.21
CA GLY A 18 20.88 9.97 -5.64
C GLY A 18 20.07 8.69 -5.87
N VAL A 19 19.69 8.41 -7.14
CA VAL A 19 19.00 7.16 -7.48
C VAL A 19 19.88 5.97 -7.11
N GLY A 20 19.34 5.03 -6.34
CA GLY A 20 20.03 3.82 -5.93
C GLY A 20 20.16 2.82 -7.09
N ASN A 21 21.13 1.91 -6.99
CA ASN A 21 21.38 0.85 -7.99
C ASN A 21 20.60 -0.44 -7.70
N GLY A 22 19.69 -0.43 -6.70
CA GLY A 22 18.85 -1.57 -6.36
C GLY A 22 17.59 -1.68 -7.20
N TYR A 23 16.88 -2.80 -7.07
CA TYR A 23 15.64 -3.06 -7.81
C TYR A 23 14.59 -1.94 -7.63
N CYS A 24 14.45 -1.40 -6.41
CA CYS A 24 13.51 -0.33 -6.11
C CYS A 24 14.00 1.07 -6.51
N GLY A 25 15.24 1.24 -6.94
CA GLY A 25 15.86 2.54 -7.23
C GLY A 25 16.09 3.45 -6.02
N ALA A 26 15.75 3.01 -4.80
CA ALA A 26 15.77 3.86 -3.62
C ALA A 26 17.20 4.15 -3.11
N PRO A 27 17.56 5.44 -2.87
CA PRO A 27 18.78 5.82 -2.17
C PRO A 27 18.68 5.56 -0.67
N GLU A 28 19.69 6.00 0.08
CA GLU A 28 19.68 5.91 1.55
C GLU A 28 18.67 6.88 2.17
N MET A 29 18.64 8.12 1.69
CA MET A 29 17.68 9.13 2.13
C MET A 29 16.30 8.86 1.56
N PRO A 30 15.20 9.01 2.35
CA PRO A 30 13.85 8.89 1.85
C PRO A 30 13.57 9.87 0.71
N VAL A 31 13.05 9.36 -0.40
CA VAL A 31 12.55 10.19 -1.51
C VAL A 31 11.05 10.26 -1.42
N ILE A 32 10.52 11.48 -1.30
CA ILE A 32 9.09 11.76 -1.13
C ILE A 32 8.60 12.54 -2.35
N ALA A 33 7.51 12.08 -2.93
CA ALA A 33 6.87 12.72 -4.08
C ALA A 33 5.78 13.71 -3.67
N ARG A 34 5.13 13.48 -2.53
CA ARG A 34 4.08 14.33 -1.97
C ARG A 34 3.85 13.98 -0.50
N ALA A 35 3.53 15.00 0.30
CA ALA A 35 3.04 14.85 1.66
C ALA A 35 1.89 15.85 1.89
N ALA A 36 0.65 15.36 1.96
CA ALA A 36 -0.54 16.21 2.07
C ALA A 36 -1.75 15.43 2.60
N LEU A 37 -2.82 16.13 2.98
CA LEU A 37 -4.11 15.52 3.25
C LEU A 37 -4.66 14.86 1.97
N HIS A 38 -5.10 13.62 2.11
CA HIS A 38 -5.68 12.81 1.02
C HIS A 38 -7.03 12.24 1.46
N TYR A 39 -8.03 12.34 0.59
CA TYR A 39 -9.43 12.02 0.91
C TYR A 39 -9.93 10.76 0.18
N GLY A 40 -9.05 10.09 -0.55
CA GLY A 40 -9.39 8.94 -1.40
C GLY A 40 -9.02 7.57 -0.81
N GLU A 41 -8.70 7.50 0.48
CA GLU A 41 -8.39 6.24 1.15
C GLU A 41 -9.66 5.52 1.63
N GLU A 42 -9.51 4.33 2.23
CA GLU A 42 -10.63 3.56 2.79
C GLU A 42 -11.39 4.37 3.84
N PRO A 43 -12.73 4.24 3.90
CA PRO A 43 -13.59 5.03 4.80
C PRO A 43 -13.19 4.97 6.27
N CYS A 44 -12.56 3.87 6.70
CA CYS A 44 -12.12 3.71 8.09
C CYS A 44 -10.77 4.36 8.41
N ILE A 45 -10.08 4.98 7.44
CA ILE A 45 -8.83 5.71 7.70
C ILE A 45 -8.85 7.14 7.16
N SER A 46 -9.86 7.54 6.41
CA SER A 46 -9.99 8.90 5.87
C SER A 46 -11.40 9.43 6.05
N SER A 47 -11.58 10.43 6.92
CA SER A 47 -12.82 11.18 7.07
C SER A 47 -12.81 12.46 6.22
N GLU A 48 -13.69 13.40 6.56
CA GLU A 48 -13.69 14.76 6.01
C GLU A 48 -12.40 15.56 6.32
N ASN A 49 -11.65 15.17 7.36
CA ASN A 49 -10.35 15.78 7.66
C ASN A 49 -9.22 15.25 6.76
N GLY A 50 -9.40 14.07 6.19
CA GLY A 50 -8.42 13.41 5.33
C GLY A 50 -7.31 12.69 6.07
N SER A 51 -6.68 11.79 5.36
CA SER A 51 -5.48 11.04 5.79
C SER A 51 -4.22 11.87 5.49
N GLY A 52 -3.33 12.04 6.45
CA GLY A 52 -2.03 12.70 6.27
C GLY A 52 -1.08 11.78 5.52
N THR A 53 -1.15 11.79 4.20
CA THR A 53 -0.51 10.80 3.35
C THR A 53 0.85 11.24 2.86
N VAL A 54 1.87 10.38 3.06
CA VAL A 54 3.24 10.55 2.58
C VAL A 54 3.52 9.50 1.51
N PHE A 55 3.74 9.94 0.26
CA PHE A 55 4.03 9.08 -0.88
C PHE A 55 5.54 8.93 -1.08
N PHE A 56 6.06 7.74 -0.79
CA PHE A 56 7.46 7.40 -0.98
C PHE A 56 7.73 6.88 -2.40
N SER A 57 8.84 7.32 -2.98
CA SER A 57 9.28 6.90 -4.33
C SER A 57 10.14 5.65 -4.29
N GLY A 58 10.11 4.90 -5.39
CA GLY A 58 10.69 3.56 -5.50
C GLY A 58 9.68 2.47 -5.14
N CYS A 59 9.91 1.24 -5.63
CA CYS A 59 9.02 0.12 -5.30
C CYS A 59 9.74 -1.22 -5.46
N SER A 60 9.54 -2.12 -4.49
CA SER A 60 10.07 -3.49 -4.54
C SER A 60 9.34 -4.40 -5.54
N LEU A 61 8.15 -4.02 -6.02
CA LEU A 61 7.34 -4.82 -6.97
C LEU A 61 7.45 -4.33 -8.41
N SER A 62 7.36 -3.01 -8.64
CA SER A 62 7.36 -2.40 -9.99
C SER A 62 6.32 -3.05 -10.92
N CYS A 63 5.06 -3.09 -10.47
CA CYS A 63 3.96 -3.69 -11.23
C CYS A 63 3.75 -2.95 -12.57
N VAL A 64 3.56 -3.69 -13.66
CA VAL A 64 3.42 -3.13 -15.02
C VAL A 64 2.20 -2.22 -15.20
N PHE A 65 1.20 -2.33 -14.32
CA PHE A 65 -0.05 -1.55 -14.30
C PHE A 65 -0.11 -0.54 -13.15
N CYS A 66 1.03 -0.16 -12.58
CA CYS A 66 1.04 0.69 -11.39
C CYS A 66 0.49 2.08 -11.69
N GLN A 67 -0.61 2.49 -11.03
CA GLN A 67 -1.17 3.84 -11.16
C GLN A 67 -0.20 4.92 -10.70
N ASN A 68 0.65 4.59 -9.72
CA ASN A 68 1.70 5.45 -9.21
C ASN A 68 3.03 5.28 -9.99
N TYR A 69 2.97 5.11 -11.32
CA TYR A 69 4.13 4.79 -12.17
C TYR A 69 5.27 5.78 -12.00
N GLU A 70 4.96 7.08 -11.97
CA GLU A 70 5.94 8.17 -11.84
C GLU A 70 6.82 8.04 -10.59
N ILE A 71 6.25 7.60 -9.49
CA ILE A 71 6.98 7.45 -8.23
C ILE A 71 7.56 6.05 -8.07
N SER A 72 6.86 5.01 -8.54
CA SER A 72 7.27 3.62 -8.34
C SER A 72 8.36 3.17 -9.30
N HIS A 73 8.43 3.72 -10.52
CA HIS A 73 9.39 3.36 -11.57
C HIS A 73 10.38 4.48 -11.87
N ASN A 74 9.91 5.74 -11.91
CA ASN A 74 10.73 6.88 -12.33
C ASN A 74 11.37 7.63 -11.16
N MET A 75 11.17 7.18 -9.92
CA MET A 75 11.75 7.80 -8.72
C MET A 75 11.46 9.32 -8.60
N ARG A 76 10.32 9.78 -9.17
CA ARG A 76 9.91 11.18 -9.07
C ARG A 76 9.72 11.55 -7.61
N GLY A 77 10.42 12.59 -7.14
CA GLY A 77 10.37 13.01 -5.75
C GLY A 77 11.61 13.79 -5.36
N LYS A 78 11.70 14.15 -4.09
CA LYS A 78 12.83 14.85 -3.48
C LYS A 78 13.34 14.07 -2.29
N ALA A 79 14.65 13.89 -2.22
CA ALA A 79 15.28 13.28 -1.06
C ALA A 79 15.19 14.22 0.15
N VAL A 80 14.82 13.69 1.30
CA VAL A 80 14.67 14.45 2.54
C VAL A 80 15.49 13.81 3.66
N SER A 81 15.97 14.64 4.60
CA SER A 81 16.61 14.12 5.81
C SER A 81 15.57 13.50 6.76
N VAL A 82 16.03 12.65 7.66
CA VAL A 82 15.20 12.08 8.73
C VAL A 82 14.53 13.18 9.57
N LYS A 83 15.26 14.29 9.83
CA LYS A 83 14.71 15.46 10.54
C LYS A 83 13.56 16.10 9.75
N ARG A 84 13.72 16.31 8.42
CA ARG A 84 12.64 16.86 7.58
C ARG A 84 11.45 15.93 7.52
N LEU A 85 11.66 14.61 7.48
CA LEU A 85 10.58 13.63 7.54
C LEU A 85 9.76 13.74 8.84
N ALA A 86 10.43 13.91 9.99
CA ALA A 86 9.76 14.15 11.27
C ALA A 86 8.96 15.48 11.28
N GLU A 87 9.50 16.54 10.66
CA GLU A 87 8.80 17.81 10.48
C GLU A 87 7.56 17.65 9.61
N ILE A 88 7.63 16.87 8.54
CA ILE A 88 6.47 16.54 7.67
C ILE A 88 5.35 15.84 8.48
N PHE A 89 5.69 14.88 9.34
CA PHE A 89 4.70 14.23 10.20
C PHE A 89 4.01 15.22 11.13
N LYS A 90 4.78 16.17 11.67
CA LYS A 90 4.24 17.23 12.52
C LYS A 90 3.31 18.16 11.75
N GLU A 91 3.72 18.61 10.56
CA GLU A 91 2.94 19.49 9.69
C GLU A 91 1.60 18.85 9.29
N LEU A 92 1.59 17.55 8.94
CA LEU A 92 0.38 16.81 8.63
C LEU A 92 -0.57 16.70 9.83
N TYR A 93 -0.03 16.44 11.02
CA TYR A 93 -0.83 16.44 12.25
C TYR A 93 -1.42 17.83 12.54
N GLU A 94 -0.62 18.89 12.45
CA GLU A 94 -1.07 20.28 12.66
C GLU A 94 -2.10 20.73 11.60
N ALA A 95 -2.07 20.14 10.40
CA ALA A 95 -3.08 20.33 9.37
C ALA A 95 -4.41 19.60 9.65
N GLY A 96 -4.49 18.81 10.73
CA GLY A 96 -5.70 18.14 11.18
C GLY A 96 -5.90 16.73 10.61
N ALA A 97 -4.85 16.07 10.11
CA ALA A 97 -4.92 14.71 9.59
C ALA A 97 -5.50 13.70 10.60
N ASP A 98 -6.35 12.78 10.14
CA ASP A 98 -6.89 11.69 10.95
C ASP A 98 -5.82 10.65 11.37
N ASN A 99 -4.77 10.51 10.57
CA ASN A 99 -3.64 9.60 10.77
C ASN A 99 -2.43 10.05 9.95
N ILE A 100 -1.27 9.40 10.14
CA ILE A 100 -0.13 9.47 9.20
C ILE A 100 -0.13 8.21 8.36
N ASN A 101 -0.39 8.34 7.07
CA ASN A 101 -0.45 7.23 6.12
C ASN A 101 0.82 7.18 5.27
N LEU A 102 1.60 6.14 5.45
CA LEU A 102 2.88 5.92 4.79
C LEU A 102 2.69 5.02 3.58
N VAL A 103 2.60 5.62 2.39
CA VAL A 103 2.37 4.86 1.14
C VAL A 103 3.68 4.34 0.57
N ASN A 104 3.78 3.02 0.45
CA ASN A 104 4.94 2.29 -0.07
C ASN A 104 6.24 2.53 0.73
N PRO A 105 6.22 2.38 2.07
CA PRO A 105 7.31 2.75 2.96
C PRO A 105 8.41 1.70 3.09
N THR A 106 8.19 0.48 2.61
CA THR A 106 8.99 -0.75 2.83
C THR A 106 10.50 -0.52 2.79
N HIS A 107 10.97 0.21 1.77
CA HIS A 107 12.41 0.40 1.53
C HIS A 107 13.02 1.56 2.32
N TYR A 108 12.21 2.31 3.09
CA TYR A 108 12.65 3.41 3.97
C TYR A 108 12.31 3.19 5.45
N VAL A 109 11.88 1.99 5.86
CA VAL A 109 11.40 1.74 7.23
C VAL A 109 12.41 2.12 8.32
N SER A 110 13.72 2.03 8.07
CA SER A 110 14.73 2.44 9.04
C SER A 110 14.72 3.96 9.26
N ALA A 111 14.73 4.74 8.18
CA ALA A 111 14.68 6.20 8.26
C ALA A 111 13.33 6.70 8.82
N ILE A 112 12.24 6.00 8.53
CA ILE A 112 10.91 6.30 9.07
C ILE A 112 10.89 6.04 10.58
N ALA A 113 11.44 4.92 11.05
CA ALA A 113 11.54 4.63 12.48
C ALA A 113 12.36 5.71 13.21
N GLU A 114 13.51 6.10 12.66
CA GLU A 114 14.32 7.20 13.21
C GLU A 114 13.56 8.54 13.25
N ALA A 115 12.73 8.82 12.22
CA ALA A 115 11.93 10.05 12.21
C ALA A 115 10.86 10.04 13.31
N PHE A 116 10.24 8.89 13.61
CA PHE A 116 9.29 8.75 14.71
C PHE A 116 9.96 8.82 16.10
N GLU A 117 11.25 8.50 16.23
CA GLU A 117 12.01 8.78 17.46
C GLU A 117 12.20 10.29 17.68
N ILE A 118 12.27 11.10 16.61
CA ILE A 118 12.33 12.56 16.71
C ILE A 118 10.94 13.14 17.04
N TYR A 119 9.90 12.71 16.33
CA TYR A 119 8.53 13.16 16.53
C TYR A 119 7.52 12.11 16.12
N LYS A 120 6.75 11.59 17.08
CA LYS A 120 5.58 10.75 16.84
C LYS A 120 4.30 11.52 17.17
N PRO A 121 3.44 11.87 16.18
CA PRO A 121 2.18 12.55 16.44
C PRO A 121 1.21 11.65 17.24
N PRO A 122 0.28 12.23 18.03
CA PRO A 122 -0.67 11.48 18.86
C PRO A 122 -1.89 10.98 18.06
N ILE A 123 -1.68 10.61 16.81
CA ILE A 123 -2.66 10.02 15.89
C ILE A 123 -2.14 8.70 15.34
N PRO A 124 -3.02 7.79 14.85
CA PRO A 124 -2.59 6.51 14.31
C PRO A 124 -1.60 6.63 13.16
N VAL A 125 -0.67 5.68 13.06
CA VAL A 125 0.22 5.55 11.92
C VAL A 125 -0.22 4.35 11.10
N VAL A 126 -0.49 4.58 9.80
CA VAL A 126 -0.87 3.57 8.83
C VAL A 126 0.35 3.15 8.00
N TYR A 127 0.71 1.89 8.07
CA TYR A 127 1.70 1.26 7.19
C TYR A 127 0.98 0.72 5.95
N ASN A 128 1.08 1.45 4.83
CA ASN A 128 0.37 1.16 3.58
C ASN A 128 1.35 0.62 2.54
N SER A 129 1.38 -0.70 2.36
CA SER A 129 2.35 -1.35 1.50
C SER A 129 1.71 -2.26 0.44
N GLY A 130 2.52 -2.60 -0.57
CA GLY A 130 2.14 -3.57 -1.60
C GLY A 130 2.09 -5.02 -1.11
N GLY A 131 2.26 -5.28 0.19
CA GLY A 131 2.25 -6.61 0.79
C GLY A 131 3.53 -7.44 0.58
N TYR A 132 4.49 -6.94 -0.20
CA TYR A 132 5.75 -7.65 -0.46
C TYR A 132 6.80 -7.28 0.59
N ASP A 133 6.50 -7.63 1.84
CA ASP A 133 7.28 -7.26 3.02
C ASP A 133 7.90 -8.49 3.69
N SER A 134 9.21 -8.45 3.92
CA SER A 134 9.89 -9.50 4.65
C SER A 134 9.67 -9.34 6.16
N LYS A 135 9.91 -10.41 6.92
CA LYS A 135 9.86 -10.36 8.39
C LYS A 135 10.85 -9.35 8.95
N GLU A 136 12.01 -9.19 8.31
CA GLU A 136 13.05 -8.23 8.69
C GLU A 136 12.56 -6.79 8.55
N VAL A 137 11.79 -6.48 7.48
CA VAL A 137 11.10 -5.20 7.33
C VAL A 137 10.09 -4.99 8.44
N LEU A 138 9.18 -5.96 8.62
CA LEU A 138 8.10 -5.84 9.59
C LEU A 138 8.63 -5.68 11.02
N ASN A 139 9.76 -6.28 11.37
CA ASN A 139 10.40 -6.10 12.69
C ASN A 139 10.84 -4.65 12.96
N LYS A 140 11.01 -3.84 11.92
CA LYS A 140 11.32 -2.40 12.04
C LYS A 140 10.07 -1.51 12.05
N VAL A 141 8.88 -2.08 11.87
CA VAL A 141 7.59 -1.36 11.75
C VAL A 141 6.84 -1.37 13.09
N SER A 142 7.54 -1.13 14.21
CA SER A 142 6.92 -1.05 15.54
C SER A 142 6.13 0.25 15.76
N PHE A 143 6.30 1.23 14.89
CA PHE A 143 5.64 2.52 14.93
C PHE A 143 4.20 2.48 14.40
N ALA A 144 3.82 1.46 13.62
CA ALA A 144 2.53 1.39 12.97
C ALA A 144 1.44 0.85 13.91
N ASP A 145 0.29 1.50 13.87
CA ASP A 145 -0.92 1.13 14.59
C ASP A 145 -1.91 0.39 13.67
N VAL A 146 -1.95 0.77 12.38
CA VAL A 146 -2.80 0.18 11.34
C VAL A 146 -1.92 -0.36 10.21
N PHE A 147 -2.18 -1.60 9.82
CA PHE A 147 -1.55 -2.18 8.63
C PHE A 147 -2.56 -2.23 7.49
N LEU A 148 -2.22 -1.58 6.37
CA LEU A 148 -2.94 -1.63 5.12
C LEU A 148 -2.06 -2.32 4.10
N LEU A 149 -2.36 -3.59 3.81
CA LEU A 149 -1.54 -4.42 2.94
C LEU A 149 -2.32 -4.87 1.72
N ASP A 150 -1.70 -4.76 0.55
CA ASP A 150 -2.29 -5.35 -0.65
C ASP A 150 -2.08 -6.87 -0.67
N LEU A 151 -3.13 -7.63 -0.98
CA LEU A 151 -3.06 -9.01 -1.43
C LEU A 151 -3.41 -9.04 -2.92
N LYS A 152 -2.38 -8.79 -3.76
CA LYS A 152 -2.58 -8.59 -5.21
C LYS A 152 -2.83 -9.90 -5.95
N TYR A 153 -2.14 -10.97 -5.53
CA TYR A 153 -2.17 -12.28 -6.19
C TYR A 153 -2.07 -13.42 -5.19
N LEU A 154 -2.76 -14.51 -5.48
CA LEU A 154 -2.53 -15.85 -4.94
C LEU A 154 -1.93 -16.78 -6.02
N ASP A 155 -2.02 -16.40 -7.29
CA ASP A 155 -1.41 -17.12 -8.41
C ASP A 155 0.02 -16.63 -8.67
N ARG A 156 1.00 -17.54 -8.53
CA ARG A 156 2.43 -17.28 -8.76
C ARG A 156 2.74 -16.81 -10.18
N LYS A 157 2.01 -17.35 -11.19
CA LYS A 157 2.23 -17.00 -12.59
C LYS A 157 1.77 -15.57 -12.89
N ARG A 158 0.64 -15.15 -12.30
CA ARG A 158 0.17 -13.75 -12.40
C ARG A 158 1.12 -12.81 -11.68
N ALA A 159 1.57 -13.17 -10.49
CA ALA A 159 2.54 -12.40 -9.71
C ALA A 159 3.87 -12.21 -10.47
N LEU A 160 4.39 -13.29 -11.09
CA LEU A 160 5.57 -13.21 -11.96
C LEU A 160 5.29 -12.32 -13.18
N LYS A 161 4.17 -12.54 -13.86
CA LYS A 161 3.84 -11.86 -15.12
C LYS A 161 3.69 -10.35 -14.95
N TYR A 162 3.00 -9.89 -13.89
CA TYR A 162 2.63 -8.48 -13.76
C TYR A 162 3.47 -7.69 -12.74
N SER A 163 4.20 -8.38 -11.86
CA SER A 163 4.99 -7.74 -10.81
C SER A 163 6.41 -8.32 -10.67
N ASN A 164 6.81 -9.20 -11.61
CA ASN A 164 8.12 -9.86 -11.59
C ASN A 164 8.48 -10.44 -10.20
N ALA A 165 7.51 -11.02 -9.50
CA ALA A 165 7.63 -11.54 -8.14
C ALA A 165 6.87 -12.87 -8.00
N GLU A 166 7.46 -13.97 -8.47
CA GLU A 166 6.82 -15.28 -8.43
C GLU A 166 6.48 -15.75 -7.02
N ASP A 167 7.27 -15.32 -6.05
CA ASP A 167 7.13 -15.63 -4.62
C ASP A 167 6.15 -14.69 -3.87
N TYR A 168 5.58 -13.69 -4.56
CA TYR A 168 4.68 -12.72 -3.95
C TYR A 168 3.54 -13.34 -3.12
N PRO A 169 2.82 -14.40 -3.59
CA PRO A 169 1.71 -14.95 -2.83
C PRO A 169 2.11 -15.46 -1.45
N SER A 170 3.23 -16.17 -1.35
CA SER A 170 3.74 -16.67 -0.06
C SER A 170 4.19 -15.53 0.84
N ILE A 171 4.96 -14.58 0.30
CA ILE A 171 5.47 -13.43 1.06
C ILE A 171 4.30 -12.56 1.58
N ALA A 172 3.34 -12.22 0.72
CA ALA A 172 2.23 -11.36 1.10
C ALA A 172 1.31 -12.01 2.14
N THR A 173 1.01 -13.29 1.99
CA THR A 173 0.19 -14.01 2.97
C THR A 173 0.90 -14.15 4.32
N GLU A 174 2.20 -14.42 4.34
CA GLU A 174 2.99 -14.44 5.58
C GLU A 174 3.06 -13.06 6.23
N ALA A 175 3.27 -11.99 5.45
CA ALA A 175 3.28 -10.61 5.94
C ALA A 175 1.94 -10.21 6.57
N ILE A 176 0.81 -10.55 5.93
CA ILE A 176 -0.53 -10.29 6.46
C ILE A 176 -0.74 -11.03 7.78
N LEU A 177 -0.38 -12.30 7.88
CA LEU A 177 -0.52 -13.09 9.11
C LEU A 177 0.37 -12.55 10.25
N GLU A 178 1.57 -12.12 9.94
CA GLU A 178 2.47 -11.47 10.90
C GLU A 178 1.85 -10.17 11.43
N CYS A 179 1.35 -9.30 10.54
CA CYS A 179 0.67 -8.06 10.93
C CYS A 179 -0.61 -8.32 11.71
N ALA A 180 -1.40 -9.33 11.31
CA ALA A 180 -2.59 -9.76 12.05
C ALA A 180 -2.26 -10.16 13.49
N SER A 181 -1.17 -10.89 13.70
CA SER A 181 -0.73 -11.31 15.04
C SER A 181 -0.34 -10.13 15.94
N ARG A 182 0.21 -9.05 15.35
CA ARG A 182 0.63 -7.85 16.09
C ARG A 182 -0.54 -6.98 16.55
N VAL A 183 -1.56 -6.86 15.71
CA VAL A 183 -2.72 -6.02 16.05
C VAL A 183 -3.77 -6.78 16.85
N GLY A 184 -3.97 -8.07 16.59
CA GLY A 184 -4.87 -8.97 17.33
C GLY A 184 -6.36 -8.69 17.14
N GLY A 185 -6.74 -7.67 16.34
CA GLY A 185 -8.12 -7.26 16.06
C GLY A 185 -8.20 -5.81 15.64
N ASN A 186 -9.38 -5.36 15.21
CA ASN A 186 -9.63 -3.98 14.81
C ASN A 186 -10.20 -3.17 15.98
N VAL A 187 -9.72 -1.96 16.15
CA VAL A 187 -10.22 -0.97 17.12
C VAL A 187 -10.56 0.31 16.37
N PHE A 188 -11.78 0.78 16.53
CA PHE A 188 -12.29 2.01 15.91
C PHE A 188 -12.62 3.06 16.97
N ASP A 189 -12.57 4.33 16.60
CA ASP A 189 -13.11 5.42 17.42
C ASP A 189 -14.63 5.59 17.18
N ASP A 190 -15.25 6.53 17.92
CA ASP A 190 -16.69 6.82 17.85
C ASP A 190 -17.13 7.34 16.45
N ARG A 191 -16.19 7.78 15.61
CA ARG A 191 -16.43 8.20 14.22
C ARG A 191 -16.30 7.05 13.22
N GLY A 192 -15.95 5.84 13.69
CA GLY A 192 -15.65 4.68 12.85
C GLY A 192 -14.27 4.70 12.21
N LEU A 193 -13.34 5.57 12.66
CA LEU A 193 -11.97 5.60 12.18
C LEU A 193 -11.12 4.57 12.94
N MET A 194 -10.33 3.83 12.20
CA MET A 194 -9.48 2.76 12.73
C MET A 194 -8.30 3.35 13.51
N LYS A 195 -8.21 2.98 14.79
CA LYS A 195 -7.11 3.34 15.69
C LYS A 195 -6.04 2.27 15.73
N LYS A 196 -6.42 1.03 15.52
CA LYS A 196 -5.53 -0.13 15.43
C LYS A 196 -6.21 -1.18 14.57
N GLY A 197 -5.47 -1.87 13.71
CA GLY A 197 -6.11 -2.92 12.92
C GLY A 197 -5.39 -3.35 11.66
N LEU A 198 -6.09 -4.17 10.88
CA LEU A 198 -5.63 -4.72 9.63
C LEU A 198 -6.66 -4.49 8.52
N ILE A 199 -6.20 -3.89 7.44
CA ILE A 199 -6.94 -3.72 6.19
C ILE A 199 -6.19 -4.50 5.11
N ILE A 200 -6.91 -5.37 4.40
CA ILE A 200 -6.40 -6.11 3.25
C ILE A 200 -7.04 -5.52 2.01
N ARG A 201 -6.21 -5.05 1.08
CA ARG A 201 -6.67 -4.44 -0.17
C ARG A 201 -6.46 -5.39 -1.33
N HIS A 202 -7.50 -5.60 -2.14
CA HIS A 202 -7.41 -6.37 -3.38
C HIS A 202 -7.96 -5.58 -4.56
N LEU A 203 -7.07 -5.25 -5.51
CA LEU A 203 -7.45 -4.63 -6.78
C LEU A 203 -7.93 -5.70 -7.76
N ILE A 204 -9.21 -5.67 -8.09
CA ILE A 204 -9.81 -6.58 -9.05
C ILE A 204 -9.36 -6.17 -10.46
N MET A 205 -8.59 -7.03 -11.09
CA MET A 205 -8.06 -6.81 -12.44
C MET A 205 -8.91 -7.50 -13.51
N PRO A 206 -8.83 -7.07 -14.77
CA PRO A 206 -9.41 -7.83 -15.88
C PRO A 206 -8.94 -9.28 -15.86
N GLN A 207 -9.85 -10.23 -16.14
CA GLN A 207 -9.64 -11.68 -16.04
C GLN A 207 -9.18 -12.16 -14.65
N GLY A 208 -9.36 -11.32 -13.61
CA GLY A 208 -8.95 -11.61 -12.23
C GLY A 208 -10.10 -12.07 -11.32
N THR A 209 -11.28 -12.38 -11.86
CA THR A 209 -12.44 -12.79 -11.04
C THR A 209 -12.09 -13.96 -10.11
N ASN A 210 -11.53 -15.06 -10.63
CA ASN A 210 -11.19 -16.23 -9.81
C ASN A 210 -10.10 -15.93 -8.78
N GLU A 211 -9.18 -15.01 -9.09
CA GLU A 211 -8.19 -14.50 -8.15
C GLU A 211 -8.88 -13.79 -6.97
N ALA A 212 -9.81 -12.88 -7.26
CA ALA A 212 -10.57 -12.16 -6.24
C ALA A 212 -11.41 -13.10 -5.35
N LEU A 213 -12.05 -14.12 -5.94
CA LEU A 213 -12.75 -15.13 -5.16
C LEU A 213 -11.80 -15.89 -4.22
N GLY A 214 -10.64 -16.29 -4.73
CA GLY A 214 -9.60 -16.93 -3.91
C GLY A 214 -9.09 -16.05 -2.77
N VAL A 215 -8.96 -14.74 -3.00
CA VAL A 215 -8.58 -13.78 -1.95
C VAL A 215 -9.67 -13.68 -0.87
N ILE A 216 -10.96 -13.65 -1.26
CA ILE A 216 -12.08 -13.66 -0.31
C ILE A 216 -12.03 -14.92 0.55
N ASP A 217 -11.85 -16.09 -0.06
CA ASP A 217 -11.73 -17.37 0.66
C ASP A 217 -10.53 -17.38 1.62
N TRP A 218 -9.42 -16.87 1.15
CA TRP A 218 -8.20 -16.81 1.96
C TRP A 218 -8.39 -15.91 3.19
N VAL A 219 -8.98 -14.71 3.03
CA VAL A 219 -9.28 -13.79 4.13
C VAL A 219 -10.26 -14.42 5.11
N LYS A 220 -11.37 -14.99 4.60
CA LYS A 220 -12.37 -15.68 5.43
C LYS A 220 -11.75 -16.77 6.30
N LYS A 221 -10.84 -17.55 5.74
CA LYS A 221 -10.20 -18.67 6.43
C LYS A 221 -9.19 -18.23 7.48
N ASN A 222 -8.38 -17.19 7.19
CA ASN A 222 -7.18 -16.89 7.95
C ASN A 222 -7.33 -15.67 8.87
N VAL A 223 -8.04 -14.63 8.43
CA VAL A 223 -8.20 -13.35 9.16
C VAL A 223 -9.60 -12.75 8.96
N PRO A 224 -10.69 -13.46 9.31
CA PRO A 224 -12.07 -13.08 8.99
C PRO A 224 -12.51 -11.75 9.62
N TRP A 225 -11.81 -11.28 10.65
CA TRP A 225 -12.05 -10.01 11.34
C TRP A 225 -11.39 -8.81 10.65
N ALA A 226 -10.43 -9.02 9.75
CA ALA A 226 -9.78 -7.93 9.02
C ALA A 226 -10.78 -7.21 8.10
N VAL A 227 -10.53 -5.92 7.86
CA VAL A 227 -11.26 -5.20 6.81
C VAL A 227 -10.75 -5.68 5.45
N LEU A 228 -11.65 -6.14 4.58
CA LEU A 228 -11.33 -6.47 3.18
C LEU A 228 -11.83 -5.37 2.26
N SER A 229 -10.93 -4.66 1.60
CA SER A 229 -11.25 -3.64 0.58
C SER A 229 -11.12 -4.23 -0.82
N LEU A 230 -12.26 -4.43 -1.49
CA LEU A 230 -12.35 -4.93 -2.87
C LEU A 230 -12.46 -3.75 -3.84
N MET A 231 -11.34 -3.42 -4.48
CA MET A 231 -11.22 -2.24 -5.33
C MET A 231 -11.61 -2.55 -6.77
N SER A 232 -12.54 -1.79 -7.34
CA SER A 232 -12.96 -1.89 -8.75
C SER A 232 -12.27 -0.89 -9.68
N GLN A 233 -11.45 -0.01 -9.14
CA GLN A 233 -10.89 1.17 -9.84
C GLN A 233 -9.68 0.87 -10.74
N TYR A 234 -9.52 -0.38 -11.20
CA TYR A 234 -8.46 -0.70 -12.15
C TYR A 234 -8.59 0.15 -13.41
N THR A 235 -7.55 0.91 -13.70
CA THR A 235 -7.42 1.70 -14.93
C THR A 235 -6.11 1.30 -15.60
N PRO A 236 -6.12 0.91 -16.90
CA PRO A 236 -4.89 0.64 -17.63
C PRO A 236 -3.97 1.85 -17.58
N CYS A 237 -2.71 1.62 -17.23
CA CYS A 237 -1.68 2.66 -17.21
C CYS A 237 -0.31 2.05 -17.53
N GLY A 238 0.62 2.89 -17.97
CA GLY A 238 1.92 2.44 -18.44
C GLY A 238 1.86 1.79 -19.83
N ASP A 239 2.95 1.13 -20.22
CA ASP A 239 3.02 0.37 -21.49
C ASP A 239 2.50 -1.05 -21.28
N LEU A 240 1.25 -1.28 -21.63
CA LEU A 240 0.59 -2.59 -21.55
C LEU A 240 0.59 -3.34 -22.90
N SER A 241 1.35 -2.93 -23.89
CA SER A 241 1.41 -3.56 -25.22
C SER A 241 1.73 -5.08 -25.16
N LYS A 242 2.50 -5.51 -24.17
CA LYS A 242 2.82 -6.92 -23.90
C LYS A 242 1.78 -7.65 -23.04
N PHE A 243 0.75 -6.95 -22.58
CA PHE A 243 -0.26 -7.44 -21.64
C PHE A 243 -1.68 -7.05 -22.08
N PRO A 244 -2.08 -7.35 -23.34
CA PRO A 244 -3.35 -6.87 -23.89
C PRO A 244 -4.59 -7.37 -23.12
N GLU A 245 -4.47 -8.45 -22.37
CA GLU A 245 -5.57 -8.98 -21.55
C GLU A 245 -5.93 -8.08 -20.37
N ILE A 246 -4.99 -7.23 -19.91
CA ILE A 246 -5.23 -6.25 -18.85
C ILE A 246 -5.23 -4.80 -19.38
N ASP A 247 -5.10 -4.58 -20.70
CA ASP A 247 -5.22 -3.25 -21.31
C ASP A 247 -6.68 -2.86 -21.55
N ARG A 248 -7.49 -3.01 -20.51
CA ARG A 248 -8.90 -2.63 -20.45
C ARG A 248 -9.35 -2.51 -19.00
N ARG A 249 -10.45 -1.83 -18.78
CA ARG A 249 -11.12 -1.83 -17.46
C ARG A 249 -11.81 -3.17 -17.21
N ILE A 250 -12.11 -3.44 -15.93
CA ILE A 250 -12.98 -4.58 -15.56
C ILE A 250 -14.39 -4.37 -16.09
N THR A 251 -15.06 -5.45 -16.44
CA THR A 251 -16.46 -5.43 -16.90
C THR A 251 -17.42 -5.50 -15.71
N ARG A 252 -18.67 -5.03 -15.93
CA ARG A 252 -19.74 -5.19 -14.93
C ARG A 252 -19.96 -6.66 -14.54
N ARG A 253 -19.79 -7.58 -15.48
CA ARG A 253 -19.93 -9.01 -15.23
C ARG A 253 -18.82 -9.57 -14.35
N GLU A 254 -17.57 -9.14 -14.60
CA GLU A 254 -16.43 -9.56 -13.77
C GLU A 254 -16.60 -9.06 -12.33
N TYR A 255 -16.94 -7.78 -12.19
CA TYR A 255 -17.12 -7.19 -10.87
C TYR A 255 -18.35 -7.72 -10.14
N GLY A 256 -19.52 -7.85 -10.83
CA GLY A 256 -20.74 -8.39 -10.25
C GLY A 256 -20.54 -9.76 -9.63
N LYS A 257 -19.85 -10.67 -10.33
CA LYS A 257 -19.51 -12.00 -9.77
C LYS A 257 -18.72 -11.93 -8.48
N VAL A 258 -17.79 -10.99 -8.36
CA VAL A 258 -17.01 -10.82 -7.13
C VAL A 258 -17.88 -10.26 -6.01
N LEU A 259 -18.76 -9.29 -6.30
CA LEU A 259 -19.69 -8.73 -5.32
C LEU A 259 -20.69 -9.77 -4.80
N ASP A 260 -21.28 -10.55 -5.70
CA ASP A 260 -22.22 -11.62 -5.33
C ASP A 260 -21.54 -12.64 -4.40
N TYR A 261 -20.33 -13.06 -4.76
CA TYR A 261 -19.54 -13.99 -3.95
C TYR A 261 -19.13 -13.38 -2.60
N ALA A 262 -18.74 -12.11 -2.58
CA ALA A 262 -18.40 -11.42 -1.36
C ALA A 262 -19.59 -11.33 -0.41
N ALA A 263 -20.79 -11.03 -0.93
CA ALA A 263 -22.02 -10.98 -0.13
C ALA A 263 -22.39 -12.35 0.48
N GLU A 264 -22.11 -13.44 -0.24
CA GLU A 264 -22.35 -14.80 0.25
C GLU A 264 -21.24 -15.33 1.16
N SER A 265 -20.08 -14.67 1.22
CA SER A 265 -18.91 -15.14 1.94
C SER A 265 -19.10 -15.20 3.46
N GLY A 266 -19.94 -14.32 4.02
CA GLY A 266 -20.14 -14.15 5.45
C GLY A 266 -19.01 -13.36 6.16
N ILE A 267 -18.13 -12.67 5.40
CA ILE A 267 -17.19 -11.69 5.97
C ILE A 267 -17.99 -10.41 6.25
N GLU A 268 -17.95 -9.92 7.49
CA GLU A 268 -18.74 -8.76 7.91
C GLU A 268 -18.12 -7.42 7.48
N ASN A 269 -16.79 -7.34 7.43
CA ASN A 269 -16.05 -6.10 7.19
C ASN A 269 -15.53 -6.03 5.75
N ILE A 270 -16.43 -5.88 4.75
CA ILE A 270 -16.04 -5.72 3.34
C ILE A 270 -16.38 -4.31 2.86
N TYR A 271 -15.39 -3.62 2.34
CA TYR A 271 -15.59 -2.39 1.55
C TYR A 271 -15.58 -2.71 0.07
N THR A 272 -16.53 -2.13 -0.66
CA THR A 272 -16.63 -2.23 -2.11
C THR A 272 -16.78 -0.85 -2.72
N GLN A 273 -16.36 -0.68 -3.95
CA GLN A 273 -16.46 0.58 -4.68
C GLN A 273 -17.58 0.51 -5.73
N LYS A 274 -18.15 1.66 -6.08
CA LYS A 274 -19.06 1.75 -7.23
C LYS A 274 -18.25 1.64 -8.52
N LEU A 275 -18.76 0.92 -9.52
CA LEU A 275 -18.12 0.83 -10.85
C LEU A 275 -17.95 2.21 -11.54
N SER A 276 -18.67 3.23 -11.10
CA SER A 276 -18.55 4.61 -11.58
C SER A 276 -17.39 5.38 -10.91
N SER A 277 -16.73 4.80 -9.91
CA SER A 277 -15.58 5.41 -9.19
C SER A 277 -14.28 5.31 -10.02
N PHE A 278 -14.38 5.43 -11.33
CA PHE A 278 -13.24 5.45 -12.24
C PHE A 278 -12.82 6.91 -12.48
N GLY A 279 -11.73 7.33 -11.92
CA GLY A 279 -11.19 8.66 -12.17
C GLY A 279 -9.73 8.77 -11.74
N GLU A 280 -9.02 9.70 -12.35
CA GLU A 280 -7.69 10.12 -11.90
C GLU A 280 -7.76 10.84 -10.55
N GLU A 281 -8.97 11.07 -10.04
CA GLU A 281 -9.28 11.77 -8.78
C GLU A 281 -8.65 11.10 -7.55
N PHE A 282 -8.39 9.79 -7.63
CA PHE A 282 -7.74 9.02 -6.54
C PHE A 282 -6.21 9.00 -6.63
N ILE A 283 -5.63 9.53 -7.72
CA ILE A 283 -4.19 9.65 -7.89
C ILE A 283 -3.83 11.12 -7.71
N PRO A 284 -3.22 11.50 -6.59
CA PRO A 284 -2.84 12.89 -6.38
C PRO A 284 -1.70 13.28 -7.32
N PRO A 285 -1.58 14.56 -7.69
CA PRO A 285 -0.43 15.04 -8.44
C PRO A 285 0.84 14.88 -7.60
N PHE A 286 1.86 14.26 -8.18
CA PHE A 286 3.17 14.12 -7.53
C PHE A 286 4.02 15.37 -7.79
N ASP A 287 3.65 16.48 -7.17
CA ASP A 287 4.12 17.83 -7.41
C ASP A 287 5.01 18.40 -6.30
N LEU A 288 5.47 17.54 -5.41
CA LEU A 288 6.28 17.89 -4.25
C LEU A 288 5.56 18.73 -3.18
N THR A 289 4.22 18.81 -3.21
CA THR A 289 3.47 19.48 -2.14
C THR A 289 3.86 18.90 -0.78
N GLY A 290 4.23 19.76 0.18
CA GLY A 290 4.57 19.41 1.56
C GLY A 290 5.97 18.77 1.75
N VAL A 291 6.84 18.72 0.71
CA VAL A 291 8.15 18.04 0.75
C VAL A 291 9.29 19.00 1.03
#